data_1bf1d4d082f45c8d9a9c5cc55d00405e
#
_entry.id   1bf1d4d082f45c8d9a9c5cc55d00405e
#
_cell.length_a   1.000
_cell.length_b   1.000
_cell.length_c   1.000
_cell.angle_alpha   90.00
_cell.angle_beta   90.00
_cell.angle_gamma   90.00
#
_symmetry.space_group_name_H-M   'P 1'
#
loop_
_entity.id
_entity.type
_entity.pdbx_description
1 polymer ?
#
loop_
_entity_poly.entity_id
_entity_poly.type
_entity_poly.pdbx_seq_one_letter_code
_entity_poly.pdbx_strand_id
1 'polypeptide(L)'
;MRKEIKSALFDLLQSRGYTVGKLGKELHTLDQWTFNYRSIAGNNDHIKMELNYGIRNHFLPVVSKEINLDIVPDAGIRFPTLHPCELFATKINALIERRAVRDLFDVYSLSQSNMLSTLREREMLKKGIVFYQTIGVEGTARKEIDLSGIMDIEPSRIRSQLMPLLPSGKKFFPIDIAKRSTMQYLTSILTLSPREREYMESFSKGIYKPELLFSDPEIIRRITDHPMALWKISRITADPGLSSRHRQIKRRGRKL
;
A
#
# COMPACT_ATOMS: atom_id res chain seq x y z
N MET A 1 1.83 -3.04 24.92
CA MET A 1 2.12 -3.48 23.54
C MET A 1 2.91 -2.46 22.71
N ARG A 2 2.38 -1.25 22.30
CA ARG A 2 3.16 -0.28 21.46
C ARG A 2 4.48 0.16 22.12
N LYS A 3 4.45 0.55 23.39
CA LYS A 3 5.65 0.93 24.15
C LYS A 3 6.66 -0.22 24.29
N GLU A 4 6.19 -1.42 24.51
CA GLU A 4 7.01 -2.62 24.65
C GLU A 4 7.71 -2.99 23.34
N ILE A 5 6.98 -2.95 22.20
CA ILE A 5 7.57 -3.18 20.88
C ILE A 5 8.66 -2.12 20.59
N LYS A 6 8.38 -0.86 20.90
CA LYS A 6 9.35 0.23 20.74
C LYS A 6 10.60 -0.04 21.58
N SER A 7 10.45 -0.34 22.88
CA SER A 7 11.58 -0.63 23.77
C SER A 7 12.41 -1.79 23.24
N ALA A 8 11.78 -2.96 23.00
CA ALA A 8 12.47 -4.14 22.52
C ALA A 8 13.24 -3.90 21.20
N LEU A 9 12.65 -3.11 20.28
CA LEU A 9 13.29 -2.75 19.03
C LEU A 9 14.51 -1.85 19.23
N PHE A 10 14.40 -0.85 20.10
CA PHE A 10 15.50 0.06 20.42
C PHE A 10 16.64 -0.69 21.09
N ASP A 11 16.34 -1.51 22.09
CA ASP A 11 17.32 -2.34 22.80
C ASP A 11 18.07 -3.28 21.84
N LEU A 12 17.33 -3.95 20.93
CA LEU A 12 17.92 -4.83 19.93
C LEU A 12 18.86 -4.08 19.00
N LEU A 13 18.46 -2.92 18.46
CA LEU A 13 19.29 -2.18 17.51
C LEU A 13 20.51 -1.57 18.20
N GLN A 14 20.35 -1.02 19.40
CA GLN A 14 21.46 -0.48 20.17
C GLN A 14 22.48 -1.59 20.52
N SER A 15 22.03 -2.79 20.90
CA SER A 15 22.92 -3.93 21.15
C SER A 15 23.71 -4.39 19.91
N ARG A 16 23.23 -4.02 18.71
CA ARG A 16 23.89 -4.28 17.41
C ARG A 16 24.72 -3.10 16.90
N GLY A 17 24.95 -2.08 17.73
CA GLY A 17 25.81 -0.94 17.40
C GLY A 17 25.11 0.18 16.62
N TYR A 18 23.78 0.13 16.47
CA TYR A 18 23.03 1.23 15.90
C TYR A 18 22.79 2.32 16.95
N THR A 19 22.88 3.57 16.53
CA THR A 19 22.56 4.72 17.39
C THR A 19 21.27 5.38 16.95
N VAL A 20 20.47 5.85 17.90
CA VAL A 20 19.24 6.57 17.62
C VAL A 20 19.57 7.86 16.89
N GLY A 21 19.09 8.01 15.68
CA GLY A 21 19.20 9.22 14.88
C GLY A 21 18.07 10.21 15.20
N LYS A 22 17.70 11.01 14.21
CA LYS A 22 16.57 11.93 14.35
C LYS A 22 15.29 11.16 14.66
N LEU A 23 14.67 11.47 15.80
CA LEU A 23 13.34 10.95 16.13
C LEU A 23 12.34 11.37 15.05
N GLY A 24 11.71 10.39 14.46
CA GLY A 24 10.69 10.61 13.44
C GLY A 24 9.35 11.03 14.05
N LYS A 25 8.32 11.01 13.22
CA LYS A 25 6.95 11.34 13.66
C LYS A 25 6.36 10.13 14.41
N GLU A 26 5.82 10.38 15.59
CA GLU A 26 4.95 9.44 16.29
C GLU A 26 3.50 9.88 16.03
N LEU A 27 2.85 9.25 15.07
CA LEU A 27 1.45 9.47 14.72
C LEU A 27 0.59 8.39 15.38
N HIS A 28 -0.73 8.63 15.45
CA HIS A 28 -1.65 7.63 15.99
C HIS A 28 -1.53 6.25 15.31
N THR A 29 -1.32 6.24 13.99
CA THR A 29 -1.29 5.02 13.17
C THR A 29 0.11 4.61 12.72
N LEU A 30 1.15 5.43 12.95
CA LEU A 30 2.49 5.21 12.41
C LEU A 30 3.56 5.74 13.37
N ASP A 31 4.51 4.89 13.73
CA ASP A 31 5.77 5.33 14.33
C ASP A 31 6.89 5.22 13.30
N GLN A 32 7.76 6.23 13.28
CA GLN A 32 8.89 6.30 12.38
C GLN A 32 10.13 6.74 13.14
N TRP A 33 11.23 5.99 12.98
CA TRP A 33 12.52 6.29 13.58
C TRP A 33 13.63 6.12 12.57
N THR A 34 14.74 6.81 12.79
CA THR A 34 15.97 6.65 12.03
C THR A 34 17.06 6.18 12.98
N PHE A 35 17.83 5.18 12.57
CA PHE A 35 18.97 4.66 13.30
C PHE A 35 20.21 4.79 12.44
N ASN A 36 21.26 5.38 12.99
CA ASN A 36 22.54 5.56 12.30
C ASN A 36 23.47 4.39 12.59
N TYR A 37 24.27 4.03 11.63
CA TYR A 37 25.31 3.02 11.77
C TYR A 37 26.52 3.34 10.88
N ARG A 38 27.62 2.68 11.14
CA ARG A 38 28.80 2.74 10.28
C ARG A 38 28.77 1.52 9.35
N SER A 39 28.75 1.76 8.04
CA SER A 39 28.75 0.69 7.04
C SER A 39 30.10 -0.06 7.03
N ILE A 40 30.14 -1.25 6.43
CA ILE A 40 31.37 -2.03 6.23
C ILE A 40 32.43 -1.22 5.44
N ALA A 41 31.97 -0.36 4.53
CA ALA A 41 32.86 0.55 3.78
C ALA A 41 33.35 1.75 4.59
N GLY A 42 33.01 1.84 5.88
CA GLY A 42 33.41 2.90 6.79
C GLY A 42 32.58 4.19 6.70
N ASN A 43 31.59 4.26 5.86
CA ASN A 43 30.71 5.43 5.72
C ASN A 43 29.65 5.46 6.82
N ASN A 44 29.27 6.67 7.24
CA ASN A 44 28.08 6.84 8.06
C ASN A 44 26.84 6.67 7.19
N ASP A 45 25.95 5.80 7.62
CA ASP A 45 24.69 5.52 6.93
C ASP A 45 23.54 5.39 7.94
N HIS A 46 22.32 5.23 7.49
CA HIS A 46 21.16 5.14 8.36
C HIS A 46 20.11 4.18 7.81
N ILE A 47 19.37 3.59 8.72
CA ILE A 47 18.14 2.85 8.41
C ILE A 47 16.93 3.60 8.95
N LYS A 48 15.88 3.61 8.18
CA LYS A 48 14.57 4.13 8.57
C LYS A 48 13.66 2.96 8.93
N MET A 49 13.10 3.01 10.13
CA MET A 49 12.09 2.04 10.58
C MET A 49 10.73 2.68 10.68
N GLU A 50 9.73 1.99 10.21
CA GLU A 50 8.33 2.41 10.27
C GLU A 50 7.48 1.26 10.82
N LEU A 51 6.71 1.53 11.88
CA LEU A 51 5.70 0.62 12.40
C LEU A 51 4.31 1.18 12.12
N ASN A 52 3.58 0.50 11.26
CA ASN A 52 2.22 0.90 10.91
C ASN A 52 1.21 0.09 11.74
N TYR A 53 0.44 0.79 12.57
CA TYR A 53 -0.59 0.21 13.44
C TYR A 53 -1.99 0.23 12.81
N GLY A 54 -2.17 0.97 11.72
CA GLY A 54 -3.47 1.09 11.05
C GLY A 54 -3.79 -0.10 10.16
N ILE A 55 -2.77 -0.73 9.55
CA ILE A 55 -2.92 -1.85 8.62
C ILE A 55 -2.35 -3.12 9.28
N ARG A 56 -2.93 -3.51 10.41
CA ARG A 56 -2.52 -4.71 11.16
C ARG A 56 -3.42 -5.91 10.92
N ASN A 57 -4.61 -5.70 10.38
CA ASN A 57 -5.53 -6.75 10.00
C ASN A 57 -5.43 -6.98 8.49
N HIS A 58 -5.43 -8.24 8.10
CA HIS A 58 -5.32 -8.67 6.71
C HIS A 58 -6.57 -9.43 6.32
N PHE A 59 -7.09 -9.19 5.11
CA PHE A 59 -8.26 -9.93 4.64
C PHE A 59 -7.91 -11.35 4.21
N LEU A 60 -6.66 -11.63 3.82
CA LEU A 60 -6.16 -12.97 3.56
C LEU A 60 -5.19 -13.45 4.66
N PRO A 61 -5.04 -14.76 4.84
CA PRO A 61 -4.03 -15.30 5.73
C PRO A 61 -2.62 -14.88 5.31
N VAL A 62 -1.78 -14.59 6.30
CA VAL A 62 -0.34 -14.40 6.09
C VAL A 62 0.26 -15.71 5.59
N VAL A 63 1.13 -15.63 4.60
CA VAL A 63 1.84 -16.77 4.02
C VAL A 63 3.32 -16.74 4.39
N SER A 64 3.93 -17.91 4.56
CA SER A 64 5.37 -18.01 4.79
C SER A 64 6.08 -18.13 3.45
N LYS A 65 7.00 -17.20 3.14
CA LYS A 65 7.83 -17.20 1.94
C LYS A 65 9.29 -17.31 2.30
N GLU A 66 10.01 -18.08 1.53
CA GLU A 66 11.46 -18.14 1.61
C GLU A 66 12.07 -16.89 0.97
N ILE A 67 13.07 -16.32 1.64
CA ILE A 67 13.83 -15.21 1.09
C ILE A 67 15.02 -15.80 0.35
N ASN A 68 15.11 -15.48 -0.93
CA ASN A 68 16.30 -15.70 -1.72
C ASN A 68 17.11 -14.39 -1.72
N LEU A 69 18.20 -14.38 -0.99
CA LEU A 69 19.14 -13.25 -0.95
C LEU A 69 20.38 -13.65 -1.73
N ASP A 70 20.73 -12.86 -2.75
CA ASP A 70 21.96 -13.07 -3.54
C ASP A 70 23.23 -13.11 -2.67
N ILE A 71 23.18 -12.45 -1.49
CA ILE A 71 24.30 -12.37 -0.52
C ILE A 71 24.40 -13.63 0.34
N VAL A 72 23.31 -14.34 0.56
CA VAL A 72 23.22 -15.57 1.35
C VAL A 72 22.28 -16.53 0.62
N PRO A 73 22.75 -17.14 -0.47
CA PRO A 73 21.95 -18.12 -1.19
C PRO A 73 21.65 -19.32 -0.27
N ASP A 74 20.46 -19.87 -0.43
CA ASP A 74 20.00 -21.09 0.27
C ASP A 74 20.02 -21.03 1.80
N ALA A 75 19.87 -19.84 2.37
CA ALA A 75 19.81 -19.66 3.84
C ALA A 75 18.60 -20.32 4.49
N GLY A 76 17.61 -20.79 3.71
CA GLY A 76 16.38 -21.40 4.22
C GLY A 76 15.54 -20.47 5.10
N ILE A 77 15.83 -19.17 5.05
CA ILE A 77 15.15 -18.18 5.91
C ILE A 77 13.75 -17.93 5.36
N ARG A 78 12.75 -18.20 6.19
CA ARG A 78 11.34 -17.98 5.84
C ARG A 78 10.77 -16.83 6.65
N PHE A 79 10.00 -15.98 5.96
CA PHE A 79 9.34 -14.83 6.58
C PHE A 79 7.83 -14.89 6.39
N PRO A 80 7.06 -14.45 7.40
CA PRO A 80 5.65 -14.16 7.22
C PRO A 80 5.50 -12.94 6.29
N THR A 81 4.71 -13.11 5.23
CA THR A 81 4.43 -12.05 4.26
C THR A 81 2.95 -12.03 3.88
N LEU A 82 2.50 -10.94 3.31
CA LEU A 82 1.13 -10.85 2.81
C LEU A 82 0.90 -11.88 1.70
N HIS A 83 -0.33 -12.39 1.63
CA HIS A 83 -0.76 -13.16 0.47
C HIS A 83 -0.57 -12.31 -0.82
N PRO A 84 -0.09 -12.86 -1.94
CA PRO A 84 0.19 -12.09 -3.16
C PRO A 84 -0.97 -11.21 -3.62
N CYS A 85 -2.22 -11.68 -3.59
CA CYS A 85 -3.39 -10.86 -3.94
C CYS A 85 -3.52 -9.62 -3.03
N GLU A 86 -3.28 -9.76 -1.74
CA GLU A 86 -3.35 -8.65 -0.81
C GLU A 86 -2.16 -7.70 -0.96
N LEU A 87 -0.95 -8.24 -1.11
CA LEU A 87 0.26 -7.46 -1.35
C LEU A 87 0.10 -6.56 -2.58
N PHE A 88 -0.34 -7.13 -3.70
CA PHE A 88 -0.52 -6.34 -4.92
C PHE A 88 -1.73 -5.42 -4.87
N ALA A 89 -2.79 -5.76 -4.14
CA ALA A 89 -3.89 -4.84 -3.88
C ALA A 89 -3.40 -3.58 -3.15
N THR A 90 -2.54 -3.73 -2.14
CA THR A 90 -1.95 -2.58 -1.42
C THR A 90 -0.96 -1.78 -2.30
N LYS A 91 -0.18 -2.44 -3.18
CA LYS A 91 0.72 -1.79 -4.14
C LYS A 91 -0.05 -0.98 -5.19
N ILE A 92 -1.13 -1.54 -5.73
CA ILE A 92 -2.02 -0.85 -6.67
C ILE A 92 -2.70 0.33 -5.98
N ASN A 93 -3.18 0.16 -4.75
CA ASN A 93 -3.73 1.26 -3.97
C ASN A 93 -2.70 2.39 -3.79
N ALA A 94 -1.46 2.05 -3.44
CA ALA A 94 -0.38 3.02 -3.31
C ALA A 94 -0.09 3.77 -4.61
N LEU A 95 -0.09 3.06 -5.76
CA LEU A 95 0.08 3.69 -7.07
C LEU A 95 -1.03 4.72 -7.36
N ILE A 96 -2.28 4.35 -7.12
CA ILE A 96 -3.45 5.23 -7.35
C ILE A 96 -3.37 6.48 -6.45
N GLU A 97 -2.92 6.35 -5.22
CA GLU A 97 -2.87 7.44 -4.26
C GLU A 97 -1.64 8.33 -4.39
N ARG A 98 -0.46 7.73 -4.44
CA ARG A 98 0.83 8.46 -4.39
C ARG A 98 1.38 8.82 -5.77
N ARG A 99 1.01 8.05 -6.81
CA ARG A 99 1.50 8.25 -8.18
C ARG A 99 3.03 8.27 -8.25
N ALA A 100 3.68 7.39 -7.47
CA ALA A 100 5.12 7.29 -7.43
C ALA A 100 5.64 6.34 -8.52
N VAL A 101 6.79 6.66 -9.13
CA VAL A 101 7.38 5.85 -10.21
C VAL A 101 7.71 4.43 -9.75
N ARG A 102 8.13 4.25 -8.49
CA ARG A 102 8.39 2.93 -7.91
C ARG A 102 7.13 2.06 -7.82
N ASP A 103 5.98 2.68 -7.48
CA ASP A 103 4.71 1.96 -7.40
C ASP A 103 4.22 1.58 -8.82
N LEU A 104 4.46 2.44 -9.81
CA LEU A 104 4.23 2.13 -11.23
C LEU A 104 5.11 0.95 -11.69
N PHE A 105 6.38 0.92 -11.30
CA PHE A 105 7.30 -0.18 -11.62
C PHE A 105 6.79 -1.50 -11.05
N ASP A 106 6.35 -1.52 -9.79
CA ASP A 106 5.81 -2.72 -9.15
C ASP A 106 4.56 -3.27 -9.88
N VAL A 107 3.61 -2.38 -10.20
CA VAL A 107 2.35 -2.79 -10.86
C VAL A 107 2.58 -3.15 -12.33
N TYR A 108 3.47 -2.45 -13.02
CA TYR A 108 3.90 -2.81 -14.37
C TYR A 108 4.55 -4.19 -14.39
N SER A 109 5.47 -4.47 -13.45
CA SER A 109 6.12 -5.78 -13.34
C SER A 109 5.10 -6.90 -13.09
N LEU A 110 4.08 -6.66 -12.24
CA LEU A 110 2.96 -7.57 -12.05
C LEU A 110 2.21 -7.82 -13.36
N SER A 111 1.89 -6.76 -14.12
CA SER A 111 1.15 -6.86 -15.38
C SER A 111 1.88 -7.65 -16.46
N GLN A 112 3.22 -7.70 -16.39
CA GLN A 112 4.08 -8.46 -17.32
C GLN A 112 4.38 -9.90 -16.82
N SER A 113 4.00 -10.20 -15.59
CA SER A 113 4.22 -11.53 -15.00
C SER A 113 2.99 -12.42 -15.16
N ASN A 114 3.19 -13.73 -15.03
CA ASN A 114 2.08 -14.68 -14.94
C ASN A 114 1.52 -14.81 -13.50
N MET A 115 1.93 -13.93 -12.59
CA MET A 115 1.40 -13.90 -11.23
C MET A 115 -0.05 -13.41 -11.25
N LEU A 116 -0.86 -14.00 -10.39
CA LEU A 116 -2.29 -13.64 -10.23
C LEU A 116 -3.06 -13.73 -11.56
N SER A 117 -2.79 -14.79 -12.34
CA SER A 117 -3.33 -14.97 -13.69
C SER A 117 -4.69 -15.69 -13.72
N THR A 118 -5.02 -16.46 -12.68
CA THR A 118 -6.29 -17.17 -12.60
C THR A 118 -7.47 -16.23 -12.35
N LEU A 119 -8.65 -16.60 -12.82
CA LEU A 119 -9.88 -15.81 -12.58
C LEU A 119 -10.14 -15.57 -11.10
N ARG A 120 -9.88 -16.58 -10.25
CA ARG A 120 -10.05 -16.47 -8.80
C ARG A 120 -9.09 -15.46 -8.19
N GLU A 121 -7.82 -15.49 -8.58
CA GLU A 121 -6.81 -14.53 -8.09
C GLU A 121 -7.11 -13.10 -8.54
N ARG A 122 -7.50 -12.91 -9.80
CA ARG A 122 -7.89 -11.59 -10.34
C ARG A 122 -9.10 -11.02 -9.63
N GLU A 123 -10.11 -11.87 -9.35
CA GLU A 123 -11.29 -11.47 -8.60
C GLU A 123 -10.92 -11.09 -7.16
N MET A 124 -10.05 -11.85 -6.50
CA MET A 124 -9.57 -11.56 -5.15
C MET A 124 -8.72 -10.29 -5.12
N LEU A 125 -7.85 -10.10 -6.12
CA LEU A 125 -7.07 -8.87 -6.29
C LEU A 125 -7.97 -7.65 -6.45
N LYS A 126 -8.99 -7.74 -7.32
CA LYS A 126 -9.99 -6.67 -7.54
C LYS A 126 -10.69 -6.30 -6.23
N LYS A 127 -11.20 -7.28 -5.49
CA LYS A 127 -11.86 -7.04 -4.19
C LYS A 127 -10.91 -6.41 -3.17
N GLY A 128 -9.66 -6.85 -3.13
CA GLY A 128 -8.62 -6.23 -2.29
C GLY A 128 -8.38 -4.77 -2.66
N ILE A 129 -8.31 -4.43 -3.96
CA ILE A 129 -8.15 -3.05 -4.41
C ILE A 129 -9.36 -2.21 -3.97
N VAL A 130 -10.58 -2.70 -4.19
CA VAL A 130 -11.81 -2.01 -3.78
C VAL A 130 -11.80 -1.76 -2.26
N PHE A 131 -11.46 -2.78 -1.48
CA PHE A 131 -11.35 -2.67 -0.02
C PHE A 131 -10.36 -1.57 0.40
N TYR A 132 -9.12 -1.63 -0.08
CA TYR A 132 -8.08 -0.66 0.30
C TYR A 132 -8.36 0.75 -0.23
N GLN A 133 -9.05 0.90 -1.37
CA GLN A 133 -9.49 2.21 -1.87
C GLN A 133 -10.56 2.85 -0.98
N THR A 134 -11.41 2.05 -0.33
CA THR A 134 -12.44 2.57 0.59
C THR A 134 -11.89 2.94 1.95
N ILE A 135 -10.97 2.15 2.51
CA ILE A 135 -10.39 2.39 3.83
C ILE A 135 -9.15 3.31 3.81
N GLY A 136 -8.66 3.71 2.65
CA GLY A 136 -7.46 4.54 2.47
C GLY A 136 -7.46 5.80 3.36
N VAL A 137 -6.27 6.23 3.76
CA VAL A 137 -6.08 7.26 4.80
C VAL A 137 -6.53 8.64 4.32
N GLU A 138 -6.29 8.97 3.05
CA GLU A 138 -6.52 10.32 2.53
C GLU A 138 -7.95 10.50 1.98
N GLY A 139 -8.56 11.59 2.37
CA GLY A 139 -9.81 12.07 1.81
C GLY A 139 -11.05 11.35 2.30
N THR A 140 -12.15 11.62 1.63
CA THR A 140 -13.45 10.98 1.83
C THR A 140 -13.46 9.59 1.22
N ALA A 141 -14.36 8.73 1.72
CA ALA A 141 -14.58 7.42 1.12
C ALA A 141 -14.91 7.58 -0.37
N ARG A 142 -14.17 6.86 -1.20
CA ARG A 142 -14.30 6.96 -2.66
C ARG A 142 -15.51 6.17 -3.13
N LYS A 143 -16.29 6.76 -4.03
CA LYS A 143 -17.38 6.09 -4.73
C LYS A 143 -16.92 5.42 -6.02
N GLU A 144 -15.78 5.86 -6.55
CA GLU A 144 -15.20 5.40 -7.81
C GLU A 144 -13.68 5.32 -7.68
N ILE A 145 -13.08 4.45 -8.46
CA ILE A 145 -11.63 4.28 -8.55
C ILE A 145 -11.13 5.09 -9.75
N ASP A 146 -10.39 6.19 -9.48
CA ASP A 146 -9.84 7.06 -10.51
C ASP A 146 -8.40 6.66 -10.85
N LEU A 147 -8.20 6.13 -12.05
CA LEU A 147 -6.90 5.72 -12.57
C LEU A 147 -6.19 6.84 -13.37
N SER A 148 -6.86 7.95 -13.68
CA SER A 148 -6.36 8.98 -14.60
C SER A 148 -4.99 9.52 -14.21
N GLY A 149 -4.74 9.67 -12.90
CA GLY A 149 -3.49 10.19 -12.40
C GLY A 149 -2.25 9.31 -12.63
N ILE A 150 -2.42 8.07 -13.11
CA ILE A 150 -1.28 7.21 -13.50
C ILE A 150 -0.58 7.81 -14.73
N MET A 151 -1.33 8.41 -15.64
CA MET A 151 -0.76 9.03 -16.85
C MET A 151 0.02 10.31 -16.53
N ASP A 152 -0.26 10.97 -15.39
CA ASP A 152 0.39 12.21 -14.95
C ASP A 152 1.74 11.98 -14.25
N ILE A 153 2.18 10.71 -14.08
CA ILE A 153 3.46 10.40 -13.44
C ILE A 153 4.61 10.94 -14.29
N GLU A 154 5.42 11.81 -13.68
CA GLU A 154 6.51 12.51 -14.38
C GLU A 154 7.75 11.64 -14.59
N PRO A 155 8.30 11.57 -15.82
CA PRO A 155 9.55 10.85 -16.11
C PRO A 155 10.75 11.38 -15.31
N SER A 156 10.77 12.68 -15.00
CA SER A 156 11.83 13.33 -14.21
C SER A 156 12.14 12.65 -12.87
N ARG A 157 11.13 11.99 -12.28
CA ARG A 157 11.25 11.30 -10.99
C ARG A 157 11.91 9.91 -11.06
N ILE A 158 12.13 9.35 -12.26
CA ILE A 158 12.74 8.02 -12.42
C ILE A 158 14.11 7.99 -11.75
N ARG A 159 14.96 8.99 -12.03
CA ARG A 159 16.34 9.06 -11.56
C ARG A 159 16.44 9.07 -10.03
N SER A 160 15.56 9.79 -9.36
CA SER A 160 15.58 9.95 -7.90
C SER A 160 14.79 8.87 -7.15
N GLN A 161 13.70 8.36 -7.73
CA GLN A 161 12.77 7.49 -7.00
C GLN A 161 12.89 6.01 -7.37
N LEU A 162 13.37 5.67 -8.58
CA LEU A 162 13.41 4.29 -9.05
C LEU A 162 14.84 3.79 -9.27
N MET A 163 15.70 4.56 -9.95
CA MET A 163 17.04 4.09 -10.32
C MET A 163 17.88 3.61 -9.15
N PRO A 164 17.84 4.24 -7.95
CA PRO A 164 18.60 3.76 -6.79
C PRO A 164 18.15 2.39 -6.25
N LEU A 165 16.95 1.95 -6.63
CA LEU A 165 16.35 0.68 -6.18
C LEU A 165 16.57 -0.46 -7.18
N LEU A 166 17.08 -0.16 -8.38
CA LEU A 166 17.29 -1.16 -9.42
C LEU A 166 18.74 -1.70 -9.39
N PRO A 167 18.93 -2.97 -9.77
CA PRO A 167 20.26 -3.54 -9.93
C PRO A 167 21.14 -2.72 -10.88
N SER A 168 22.44 -2.70 -10.63
CA SER A 168 23.43 -1.83 -11.32
C SER A 168 23.43 -1.92 -12.84
N GLY A 169 22.88 -2.97 -13.46
CA GLY A 169 22.78 -3.14 -14.90
C GLY A 169 21.48 -2.60 -15.53
N LYS A 170 20.45 -2.29 -14.73
CA LYS A 170 19.15 -1.80 -15.21
C LYS A 170 19.08 -0.28 -15.20
N LYS A 171 19.59 0.36 -16.26
CA LYS A 171 19.61 1.83 -16.38
C LYS A 171 18.40 2.44 -17.10
N PHE A 172 17.45 1.63 -17.55
CA PHE A 172 16.33 2.11 -18.36
C PHE A 172 15.00 1.56 -17.84
N PHE A 173 14.01 2.45 -17.72
CA PHE A 173 12.63 2.10 -17.43
C PHE A 173 11.71 2.80 -18.46
N PRO A 174 10.97 2.02 -19.28
CA PRO A 174 10.13 2.56 -20.34
C PRO A 174 8.81 3.11 -19.77
N ILE A 175 8.86 4.28 -19.15
CA ILE A 175 7.76 4.82 -18.34
C ILE A 175 6.44 4.96 -19.11
N ASP A 176 6.48 5.38 -20.38
CA ASP A 176 5.26 5.57 -21.17
C ASP A 176 4.61 4.24 -21.56
N ILE A 177 5.43 3.23 -21.84
CA ILE A 177 4.95 1.86 -22.04
C ILE A 177 4.36 1.33 -20.72
N ALA A 178 5.07 1.53 -19.61
CA ALA A 178 4.63 1.08 -18.30
C ALA A 178 3.30 1.71 -17.88
N LYS A 179 3.11 3.02 -18.12
CA LYS A 179 1.84 3.71 -17.88
C LYS A 179 0.69 3.08 -18.67
N ARG A 180 0.86 2.95 -20.00
CA ARG A 180 -0.17 2.38 -20.88
C ARG A 180 -0.52 0.94 -20.52
N SER A 181 0.49 0.08 -20.33
CA SER A 181 0.29 -1.33 -19.95
C SER A 181 -0.39 -1.45 -18.60
N THR A 182 0.04 -0.65 -17.62
CA THR A 182 -0.58 -0.62 -16.29
C THR A 182 -2.04 -0.15 -16.35
N MET A 183 -2.33 0.90 -17.12
CA MET A 183 -3.70 1.37 -17.33
C MET A 183 -4.59 0.29 -17.96
N GLN A 184 -4.10 -0.36 -19.02
CA GLN A 184 -4.82 -1.45 -19.69
C GLN A 184 -5.09 -2.61 -18.73
N TYR A 185 -4.07 -3.03 -17.99
CA TYR A 185 -4.17 -4.10 -16.99
C TYR A 185 -5.20 -3.76 -15.90
N LEU A 186 -5.11 -2.59 -15.29
CA LEU A 186 -6.03 -2.17 -14.23
C LEU A 186 -7.45 -2.00 -14.74
N THR A 187 -7.64 -1.45 -15.93
CA THR A 187 -8.97 -1.33 -16.55
C THR A 187 -9.60 -2.70 -16.79
N SER A 188 -8.79 -3.70 -17.19
CA SER A 188 -9.29 -5.06 -17.42
C SER A 188 -9.78 -5.77 -16.16
N ILE A 189 -9.21 -5.47 -14.99
CA ILE A 189 -9.59 -6.12 -13.72
C ILE A 189 -10.58 -5.31 -12.88
N LEU A 190 -10.64 -3.99 -13.06
CA LEU A 190 -11.44 -3.09 -12.20
C LEU A 190 -12.85 -2.81 -12.73
N THR A 191 -13.41 -3.72 -13.54
CA THR A 191 -14.84 -3.68 -13.85
C THR A 191 -15.64 -4.09 -12.63
N LEU A 192 -16.23 -3.10 -11.95
CA LEU A 192 -16.97 -3.32 -10.71
C LEU A 192 -18.35 -3.92 -10.97
N SER A 193 -18.68 -4.95 -10.22
CA SER A 193 -20.04 -5.54 -10.16
C SER A 193 -21.01 -4.59 -9.44
N PRO A 194 -22.33 -4.80 -9.56
CA PRO A 194 -23.31 -4.02 -8.79
C PRO A 194 -23.10 -4.09 -7.27
N ARG A 195 -22.73 -5.26 -6.73
CA ARG A 195 -22.46 -5.43 -5.28
C ARG A 195 -21.21 -4.68 -4.82
N GLU A 196 -20.16 -4.65 -5.62
CA GLU A 196 -18.93 -3.88 -5.30
C GLU A 196 -19.20 -2.37 -5.33
N ARG A 197 -20.03 -1.90 -6.26
CA ARG A 197 -20.49 -0.50 -6.28
C ARG A 197 -21.34 -0.18 -5.06
N GLU A 198 -22.27 -1.05 -4.69
CA GLU A 198 -23.09 -0.92 -3.49
C GLU A 198 -22.23 -0.87 -2.23
N TYR A 199 -21.19 -1.72 -2.15
CA TYR A 199 -20.21 -1.67 -1.05
C TYR A 199 -19.57 -0.29 -0.93
N MET A 200 -19.01 0.23 -2.02
CA MET A 200 -18.34 1.54 -2.02
C MET A 200 -19.31 2.67 -1.68
N GLU A 201 -20.53 2.62 -2.21
CA GLU A 201 -21.55 3.62 -1.91
C GLU A 201 -22.01 3.57 -0.45
N SER A 202 -22.28 2.38 0.09
CA SER A 202 -22.64 2.19 1.50
C SER A 202 -21.54 2.69 2.42
N PHE A 203 -20.28 2.31 2.14
CA PHE A 203 -19.12 2.77 2.91
C PHE A 203 -18.99 4.30 2.88
N SER A 204 -19.23 4.95 1.73
CA SER A 204 -19.19 6.40 1.60
C SER A 204 -20.26 7.14 2.42
N LYS A 205 -21.31 6.44 2.81
CA LYS A 205 -22.40 6.92 3.68
C LYS A 205 -22.16 6.57 5.17
N GLY A 206 -21.00 6.00 5.50
CA GLY A 206 -20.70 5.59 6.87
C GLY A 206 -21.24 4.21 7.25
N ILE A 207 -21.65 3.40 6.28
CA ILE A 207 -22.21 2.05 6.51
C ILE A 207 -21.20 1.01 6.01
N TYR A 208 -20.60 0.27 6.95
CA TYR A 208 -19.64 -0.77 6.66
C TYR A 208 -20.29 -2.13 6.54
N LYS A 209 -20.30 -2.69 5.32
CA LYS A 209 -20.90 -3.99 4.97
C LYS A 209 -19.91 -4.84 4.17
N PRO A 210 -18.90 -5.46 4.82
CA PRO A 210 -17.89 -6.25 4.12
C PRO A 210 -18.48 -7.44 3.34
N GLU A 211 -19.66 -7.94 3.72
CA GLU A 211 -20.40 -9.01 3.05
C GLU A 211 -20.90 -8.62 1.63
N LEU A 212 -20.96 -7.34 1.30
CA LEU A 212 -21.23 -6.91 -0.07
C LEU A 212 -20.01 -7.13 -0.98
N LEU A 213 -18.79 -7.07 -0.40
CA LEU A 213 -17.55 -7.21 -1.16
C LEU A 213 -17.06 -8.66 -1.16
N PHE A 214 -17.10 -9.34 -0.02
CA PHE A 214 -16.63 -10.72 0.14
C PHE A 214 -17.80 -11.66 0.47
N SER A 215 -17.72 -12.88 -0.04
CA SER A 215 -18.67 -13.97 0.30
C SER A 215 -18.07 -15.00 1.24
N ASP A 216 -16.74 -14.99 1.44
CA ASP A 216 -16.04 -15.92 2.32
C ASP A 216 -16.20 -15.45 3.78
N PRO A 217 -16.85 -16.25 4.66
CA PRO A 217 -17.06 -15.88 6.06
C PRO A 217 -15.77 -15.63 6.85
N GLU A 218 -14.68 -16.32 6.50
CA GLU A 218 -13.39 -16.13 7.18
C GLU A 218 -12.78 -14.79 6.82
N ILE A 219 -12.86 -14.37 5.55
CA ILE A 219 -12.42 -13.05 5.12
C ILE A 219 -13.25 -11.97 5.81
N ILE A 220 -14.57 -12.12 5.81
CA ILE A 220 -15.48 -11.17 6.47
C ILE A 220 -15.12 -11.03 7.94
N ARG A 221 -14.95 -12.15 8.66
CA ARG A 221 -14.56 -12.16 10.06
C ARG A 221 -13.24 -11.41 10.32
N ARG A 222 -12.24 -11.56 9.44
CA ARG A 222 -10.93 -10.90 9.56
C ARG A 222 -11.02 -9.38 9.43
N ILE A 223 -11.94 -8.87 8.63
CA ILE A 223 -12.02 -7.44 8.31
C ILE A 223 -13.19 -6.72 8.98
N THR A 224 -14.13 -7.42 9.63
CA THR A 224 -15.27 -6.79 10.32
C THR A 224 -14.80 -5.70 11.29
N ASP A 225 -13.77 -6.00 12.08
CA ASP A 225 -13.18 -5.06 13.04
C ASP A 225 -11.89 -4.43 12.53
N HIS A 226 -11.75 -4.23 11.21
CA HIS A 226 -10.53 -3.66 10.64
C HIS A 226 -10.33 -2.21 11.13
N PRO A 227 -9.21 -1.89 11.83
CA PRO A 227 -9.05 -0.61 12.51
C PRO A 227 -9.22 0.61 11.61
N MET A 228 -8.66 0.54 10.38
CA MET A 228 -8.79 1.65 9.42
C MET A 228 -10.21 1.79 8.87
N ALA A 229 -10.93 0.68 8.69
CA ALA A 229 -12.33 0.73 8.26
C ALA A 229 -13.19 1.41 9.32
N LEU A 230 -13.11 0.96 10.57
CA LEU A 230 -13.87 1.52 11.69
C LEU A 230 -13.50 2.99 11.95
N TRP A 231 -12.21 3.32 11.92
CA TRP A 231 -11.76 4.70 12.03
C TRP A 231 -12.33 5.59 10.92
N LYS A 232 -12.31 5.11 9.67
CA LYS A 232 -12.84 5.86 8.53
C LYS A 232 -14.34 6.08 8.65
N ILE A 233 -15.08 5.04 9.04
CA ILE A 233 -16.52 5.13 9.30
C ILE A 233 -16.83 6.15 10.39
N SER A 234 -16.11 6.11 11.53
CA SER A 234 -16.31 7.08 12.61
C SER A 234 -16.08 8.53 12.15
N ARG A 235 -15.12 8.74 11.24
CA ARG A 235 -14.85 10.07 10.65
C ARG A 235 -15.96 10.54 9.72
N ILE A 236 -16.50 9.63 8.89
CA ILE A 236 -17.59 9.95 7.96
C ILE A 236 -18.87 10.27 8.73
N THR A 237 -19.16 9.53 9.80
CA THR A 237 -20.35 9.74 10.62
C THR A 237 -20.27 11.00 11.50
N ALA A 238 -19.06 11.36 11.97
CA ALA A 238 -18.84 12.57 12.76
C ALA A 238 -18.90 13.87 11.94
N ASP A 239 -18.53 13.84 10.65
CA ASP A 239 -18.62 15.00 9.74
C ASP A 239 -19.14 14.58 8.34
N PRO A 240 -20.47 14.48 8.20
CA PRO A 240 -21.09 14.15 6.91
C PRO A 240 -20.76 15.14 5.79
N GLY A 241 -20.29 16.35 6.12
CA GLY A 241 -19.89 17.40 5.18
C GLY A 241 -18.48 17.22 4.60
N LEU A 242 -17.63 16.34 5.15
CA LEU A 242 -16.29 16.06 4.64
C LEU A 242 -16.33 15.54 3.19
N SER A 243 -17.40 14.86 2.79
CA SER A 243 -17.58 14.36 1.41
C SER A 243 -17.74 15.48 0.38
N SER A 244 -18.23 16.64 0.76
CA SER A 244 -18.49 17.77 -0.16
C SER A 244 -17.32 18.76 -0.27
N ARG A 245 -16.54 18.96 0.80
CA ARG A 245 -15.45 19.97 0.84
C ARG A 245 -14.26 19.65 -0.06
N HIS A 246 -13.90 18.38 -0.27
CA HIS A 246 -12.77 18.00 -1.13
C HIS A 246 -13.03 18.22 -2.62
N ARG A 247 -14.30 18.24 -3.07
CA ARG A 247 -14.64 18.59 -4.46
C ARG A 247 -14.34 20.06 -4.79
N GLN A 248 -14.41 20.96 -3.82
CA GLN A 248 -14.15 22.39 -4.03
C GLN A 248 -12.65 22.70 -4.09
N ILE A 249 -11.81 22.01 -3.31
CA ILE A 249 -10.37 22.27 -3.25
C ILE A 249 -9.69 21.78 -4.55
N LYS A 250 -10.06 20.60 -5.08
CA LYS A 250 -9.52 20.11 -6.38
C LYS A 250 -9.96 20.96 -7.59
N ARG A 251 -11.12 21.64 -7.51
CA ARG A 251 -11.54 22.59 -8.58
C ARG A 251 -10.79 23.93 -8.53
N ARG A 252 -10.33 24.37 -7.35
CA ARG A 252 -9.53 25.62 -7.21
C ARG A 252 -8.06 25.43 -7.55
N GLY A 253 -7.47 24.25 -7.33
CA GLY A 253 -6.07 23.96 -7.69
C GLY A 253 -5.79 23.71 -9.17
N ARG A 254 -6.82 23.71 -10.04
CA ARG A 254 -6.69 23.60 -11.51
C ARG A 254 -6.77 24.93 -12.26
N LYS A 255 -6.76 26.04 -11.52
CA LYS A 255 -6.86 27.41 -12.10
C LYS A 255 -5.71 28.31 -11.64
N LEU A 256 -4.50 27.79 -11.55
CA LEU A 256 -3.26 28.58 -11.45
C LEU A 256 -2.19 27.91 -12.29
#